data_0723e511a9925d842aaf40054a77ccd5
#
_entry.id   0723e511a9925d842aaf40054a77ccd5
#
_cell.length_a   1.000
_cell.length_b   1.000
_cell.length_c   1.000
_cell.angle_alpha   90.00
_cell.angle_beta   90.00
_cell.angle_gamma   90.00
#
_symmetry.space_group_name_H-M   'P 1'
#
loop_
_entity.id
_entity.type
_entity.pdbx_description
1 polymer ?
#
loop_
_entity_poly.entity_id
_entity_poly.type
_entity_poly.pdbx_seq_one_letter_code
_entity_poly.pdbx_strand_id
1 'polypeptide(L)'
;VSQPLLQTPLVGWHESHGGRMVDFAGWRMPVQYASIVDEHLATRRAAGMFDVSHMGRLAIEGPGSAGWLESLLTRGVSGMAVGRCRYTLVTDDTRILDDALVAREADAADGTPRMSMVVNASNRGRVVEWLQSRLPAAGVSLVDRTFDTAMIAVQGPLAVEIVCGLAADADRPRINALKNYQSTSANVAGVPAAGSRTGYTGEDGVELIVPAEAATAVWEAILAAGSPRGLVACGLGARDTLRLEAGMPLYGHELREDSDPFALGLGLAINLEGRAFPGSGRFAACQDRPAGRVRVGLALDSKRSAREGHPVMLGDRQVGLVTSGSFSPTLDRAIAMAMVDRDVAAHGTALDVLIRDAKQAATVTPLPFYRRS
;
A
#
# COMPACT_ATOMS: atom_id res chain seq x y z
N VAL A 1 28.03 9.03 12.52
CA VAL A 1 26.87 9.42 13.34
C VAL A 1 25.65 9.08 12.50
N SER A 2 24.79 8.11 12.94
CA SER A 2 23.54 7.79 12.27
C SER A 2 22.65 9.04 12.28
N GLN A 3 22.05 9.36 11.14
CA GLN A 3 21.06 10.45 11.09
C GLN A 3 19.88 10.10 12.03
N PRO A 4 19.30 11.09 12.73
CA PRO A 4 18.11 10.87 13.53
C PRO A 4 16.95 10.37 12.64
N LEU A 5 16.19 9.41 13.16
CA LEU A 5 15.02 8.90 12.44
C LEU A 5 13.98 10.00 12.27
N LEU A 6 13.33 10.03 11.11
CA LEU A 6 12.16 10.85 10.87
C LEU A 6 11.01 10.42 11.80
N GLN A 7 10.13 11.36 12.13
CA GLN A 7 9.03 11.13 13.05
C GLN A 7 7.71 11.55 12.40
N THR A 8 6.66 10.76 12.65
CA THR A 8 5.31 11.14 12.29
C THR A 8 4.72 12.09 13.34
N PRO A 9 3.66 12.84 13.03
CA PRO A 9 2.94 13.65 14.02
C PRO A 9 2.40 12.85 15.21
N LEU A 10 2.27 11.51 15.07
CA LEU A 10 1.72 10.61 16.07
C LEU A 10 2.79 9.91 16.94
N VAL A 11 4.09 10.17 16.73
CA VAL A 11 5.19 9.46 17.42
C VAL A 11 5.05 9.52 18.95
N GLY A 12 4.75 10.69 19.50
CA GLY A 12 4.58 10.86 20.95
C GLY A 12 3.36 10.09 21.50
N TRP A 13 2.30 10.00 20.71
CA TRP A 13 1.14 9.19 21.05
C TRP A 13 1.51 7.69 21.08
N HIS A 14 2.22 7.21 20.07
CA HIS A 14 2.65 5.81 20.01
C HIS A 14 3.51 5.42 21.20
N GLU A 15 4.49 6.24 21.56
CA GLU A 15 5.38 5.99 22.69
C GLU A 15 4.63 5.96 24.04
N SER A 16 3.72 6.91 24.25
CA SER A 16 2.92 7.01 25.48
C SER A 16 1.86 5.91 25.63
N HIS A 17 1.49 5.23 24.53
CA HIS A 17 0.49 4.17 24.49
C HIS A 17 1.11 2.76 24.26
N GLY A 18 2.39 2.58 24.56
CA GLY A 18 3.04 1.26 24.55
C GLY A 18 3.44 0.75 23.17
N GLY A 19 3.48 1.62 22.16
CA GLY A 19 3.98 1.27 20.84
C GLY A 19 5.44 0.83 20.90
N ARG A 20 5.73 -0.40 20.46
CA ARG A 20 7.11 -0.87 20.29
C ARG A 20 7.70 -0.25 19.04
N MET A 21 8.52 0.79 19.21
CA MET A 21 9.07 1.59 18.12
C MET A 21 10.27 0.90 17.47
N VAL A 22 10.33 1.00 16.13
CA VAL A 22 11.43 0.46 15.30
C VAL A 22 11.83 1.49 14.23
N ASP A 23 13.01 1.31 13.64
CA ASP A 23 13.37 1.96 12.38
C ASP A 23 12.66 1.24 11.23
N PHE A 24 11.89 1.99 10.48
CA PHE A 24 11.26 1.53 9.25
C PHE A 24 11.48 2.56 8.13
N ALA A 25 12.34 2.22 7.19
CA ALA A 25 12.69 3.10 6.07
C ALA A 25 13.16 4.51 6.52
N GLY A 26 13.91 4.58 7.62
CA GLY A 26 14.39 5.84 8.20
C GLY A 26 13.36 6.59 9.06
N TRP A 27 12.20 5.99 9.33
CA TRP A 27 11.15 6.55 10.19
C TRP A 27 11.04 5.77 11.50
N ARG A 28 10.78 6.48 12.60
CA ARG A 28 10.46 5.90 13.90
C ARG A 28 8.99 5.49 13.94
N MET A 29 8.70 4.19 13.80
CA MET A 29 7.35 3.66 13.61
C MET A 29 7.01 2.57 14.63
N PRO A 30 5.74 2.43 15.07
CA PRO A 30 5.31 1.33 15.91
C PRO A 30 5.21 0.03 15.10
N VAL A 31 5.89 -1.03 15.54
CA VAL A 31 5.76 -2.36 14.94
C VAL A 31 4.56 -3.12 15.50
N GLN A 32 4.21 -2.88 16.76
CA GLN A 32 3.02 -3.41 17.45
C GLN A 32 2.77 -2.63 18.75
N TYR A 33 1.56 -2.80 19.32
CA TYR A 33 1.19 -2.33 20.68
C TYR A 33 0.98 -3.52 21.61
N ALA A 34 -0.03 -4.36 21.38
CA ALA A 34 -0.26 -5.60 22.12
C ALA A 34 0.48 -6.76 21.48
N SER A 35 -0.10 -7.38 20.48
CA SER A 35 0.55 -8.42 19.68
C SER A 35 0.15 -8.29 18.20
N ILE A 36 1.06 -8.69 17.31
CA ILE A 36 0.78 -8.71 15.86
C ILE A 36 -0.47 -9.55 15.54
N VAL A 37 -0.65 -10.67 16.23
CA VAL A 37 -1.78 -11.59 16.03
C VAL A 37 -3.10 -10.93 16.45
N ASP A 38 -3.15 -10.31 17.63
CA ASP A 38 -4.37 -9.70 18.13
C ASP A 38 -4.78 -8.48 17.29
N GLU A 39 -3.82 -7.65 16.91
CA GLU A 39 -4.04 -6.48 16.03
C GLU A 39 -4.54 -6.90 14.65
N HIS A 40 -3.96 -7.95 14.08
CA HIS A 40 -4.39 -8.54 12.84
C HIS A 40 -5.84 -9.04 12.92
N LEU A 41 -6.14 -9.84 13.94
CA LEU A 41 -7.47 -10.42 14.11
C LEU A 41 -8.53 -9.37 14.45
N ALA A 42 -8.18 -8.31 15.19
CA ALA A 42 -9.09 -7.18 15.43
C ALA A 42 -9.43 -6.48 14.11
N THR A 43 -8.44 -6.28 13.23
CA THR A 43 -8.67 -5.71 11.89
C THR A 43 -9.63 -6.59 11.06
N ARG A 44 -9.50 -7.92 11.12
CA ARG A 44 -10.40 -8.85 10.42
C ARG A 44 -11.81 -8.90 10.98
N ARG A 45 -11.98 -8.76 12.30
CA ARG A 45 -13.26 -8.94 13.00
C ARG A 45 -14.04 -7.66 13.22
N ALA A 46 -13.34 -6.54 13.38
CA ALA A 46 -13.90 -5.24 13.71
C ALA A 46 -13.23 -4.11 12.92
N ALA A 47 -12.16 -3.54 13.45
CA ALA A 47 -11.34 -2.58 12.75
C ALA A 47 -9.92 -2.47 13.36
N GLY A 48 -8.94 -2.15 12.52
CA GLY A 48 -7.60 -1.73 12.89
C GLY A 48 -7.32 -0.32 12.40
N MET A 49 -6.61 0.46 13.20
CA MET A 49 -6.19 1.81 12.84
C MET A 49 -4.67 1.88 12.78
N PHE A 50 -4.12 2.38 11.67
CA PHE A 50 -2.70 2.39 11.36
C PHE A 50 -2.22 3.81 11.10
N ASP A 51 -1.13 4.21 11.73
CA ASP A 51 -0.38 5.38 11.28
C ASP A 51 0.42 5.02 10.02
N VAL A 52 0.07 5.65 8.91
CA VAL A 52 0.77 5.52 7.63
C VAL A 52 1.34 6.87 7.17
N SER A 53 1.59 7.78 8.12
CA SER A 53 2.10 9.14 7.85
C SER A 53 3.55 9.15 7.34
N HIS A 54 4.26 8.05 7.40
CA HIS A 54 5.58 7.89 6.78
C HIS A 54 5.52 7.82 5.25
N MET A 55 4.36 7.45 4.66
CA MET A 55 4.17 7.48 3.20
C MET A 55 4.34 8.89 2.65
N GLY A 56 4.91 9.03 1.46
CA GLY A 56 5.00 10.34 0.79
C GLY A 56 3.63 10.81 0.28
N ARG A 57 3.29 12.07 0.50
CA ARG A 57 2.04 12.70 0.03
C ARG A 57 2.36 13.92 -0.81
N LEU A 58 2.11 13.82 -2.11
CA LEU A 58 2.44 14.85 -3.08
C LEU A 58 1.15 15.51 -3.57
N ALA A 59 1.10 16.83 -3.56
CA ALA A 59 0.05 17.63 -4.19
C ALA A 59 0.55 18.12 -5.55
N ILE A 60 -0.24 17.91 -6.59
CA ILE A 60 0.06 18.31 -7.96
C ILE A 60 -1.13 19.16 -8.47
N GLU A 61 -0.89 20.42 -8.77
CA GLU A 61 -1.94 21.37 -9.09
C GLU A 61 -1.62 22.11 -10.39
N GLY A 62 -2.66 22.56 -11.07
CA GLY A 62 -2.55 23.34 -12.28
C GLY A 62 -3.23 22.71 -13.50
N PRO A 63 -3.51 23.52 -14.53
CA PRO A 63 -4.25 23.07 -15.72
C PRO A 63 -3.51 21.97 -16.51
N GLY A 64 -2.18 21.88 -16.40
CA GLY A 64 -1.37 20.84 -17.01
C GLY A 64 -1.18 19.58 -16.20
N SER A 65 -1.65 19.52 -14.93
CA SER A 65 -1.31 18.45 -13.96
C SER A 65 -1.67 17.04 -14.45
N ALA A 66 -2.87 16.84 -14.95
CA ALA A 66 -3.32 15.54 -15.43
C ALA A 66 -2.55 15.09 -16.69
N GLY A 67 -2.33 15.98 -17.66
CA GLY A 67 -1.55 15.68 -18.88
C GLY A 67 -0.08 15.40 -18.58
N TRP A 68 0.51 16.13 -17.66
CA TRP A 68 1.88 15.91 -17.21
C TRP A 68 2.03 14.53 -16.54
N LEU A 69 1.16 14.19 -15.57
CA LEU A 69 1.18 12.87 -14.94
C LEU A 69 0.88 11.74 -15.94
N GLU A 70 -0.01 11.99 -16.92
CA GLU A 70 -0.31 11.03 -18.01
C GLU A 70 0.96 10.63 -18.77
N SER A 71 1.86 11.58 -19.01
CA SER A 71 3.11 11.36 -19.74
C SER A 71 4.18 10.63 -18.90
N LEU A 72 4.01 10.52 -17.59
CA LEU A 72 5.02 10.00 -16.66
C LEU A 72 4.64 8.66 -16.02
N LEU A 73 3.34 8.37 -15.90
CA LEU A 73 2.85 7.22 -15.15
C LEU A 73 2.45 6.07 -16.07
N THR A 74 2.62 4.86 -15.59
CA THR A 74 2.32 3.65 -16.39
C THR A 74 0.83 3.47 -16.64
N ARG A 75 -0.03 4.04 -15.79
CA ARG A 75 -1.48 4.00 -15.96
C ARG A 75 -2.03 5.37 -16.32
N GLY A 76 -2.94 5.42 -17.29
CA GLY A 76 -3.57 6.67 -17.73
C GLY A 76 -4.33 7.37 -16.62
N VAL A 77 -4.17 8.69 -16.48
CA VAL A 77 -4.77 9.51 -15.43
C VAL A 77 -5.53 10.74 -15.95
N SER A 78 -5.28 11.18 -17.19
CA SER A 78 -5.89 12.39 -17.75
C SER A 78 -7.42 12.32 -17.87
N GLY A 79 -7.99 11.12 -18.06
CA GLY A 79 -9.44 10.91 -18.12
C GLY A 79 -10.09 10.57 -16.78
N MET A 80 -9.42 10.78 -15.64
CA MET A 80 -9.99 10.46 -14.31
C MET A 80 -11.07 11.48 -13.94
N ALA A 81 -12.26 10.97 -13.60
CA ALA A 81 -13.28 11.79 -12.96
C ALA A 81 -12.84 12.22 -11.56
N VAL A 82 -13.31 13.38 -11.10
CA VAL A 82 -13.12 13.84 -9.72
C VAL A 82 -13.56 12.76 -8.73
N GLY A 83 -12.78 12.55 -7.69
CA GLY A 83 -13.01 11.52 -6.68
C GLY A 83 -12.58 10.11 -7.12
N ARG A 84 -11.81 9.93 -8.19
CA ARG A 84 -11.25 8.62 -8.57
C ARG A 84 -9.81 8.50 -8.14
N CYS A 85 -9.44 7.29 -7.69
CA CYS A 85 -8.07 6.89 -7.41
C CYS A 85 -7.61 5.81 -8.39
N ARG A 86 -6.32 5.79 -8.70
CA ARG A 86 -5.68 4.76 -9.53
C ARG A 86 -4.35 4.33 -8.96
N TYR A 87 -4.16 3.03 -8.86
CA TYR A 87 -2.86 2.43 -8.61
C TYR A 87 -2.05 2.42 -9.91
N THR A 88 -0.81 2.84 -9.86
CA THR A 88 0.09 2.99 -11.00
C THR A 88 1.54 2.73 -10.56
N LEU A 89 2.44 2.57 -11.52
CA LEU A 89 3.88 2.57 -11.26
C LEU A 89 4.48 3.91 -11.69
N VAL A 90 5.50 4.34 -10.98
CA VAL A 90 6.41 5.43 -11.34
C VAL A 90 7.69 4.80 -11.87
N THR A 91 8.07 5.14 -13.10
CA THR A 91 9.19 4.48 -13.78
C THR A 91 10.08 5.50 -14.48
N ASP A 92 11.38 5.24 -14.51
CA ASP A 92 12.26 5.82 -15.52
C ASP A 92 12.38 4.86 -16.73
N ASP A 93 13.24 5.17 -17.68
CA ASP A 93 13.38 4.37 -18.90
C ASP A 93 13.86 2.94 -18.64
N THR A 94 14.47 2.68 -17.48
CA THR A 94 15.14 1.42 -17.15
C THR A 94 14.58 0.75 -15.91
N ARG A 95 14.00 1.48 -14.96
CA ARG A 95 13.68 1.00 -13.61
C ARG A 95 12.27 1.38 -13.19
N ILE A 96 11.69 0.57 -12.31
CA ILE A 96 10.51 0.94 -11.52
C ILE A 96 11.02 1.69 -10.28
N LEU A 97 10.68 2.96 -10.17
CA LEU A 97 11.09 3.81 -9.06
C LEU A 97 10.20 3.58 -7.84
N ASP A 98 8.89 3.39 -8.07
CA ASP A 98 7.92 3.13 -7.02
C ASP A 98 6.59 2.61 -7.60
N ASP A 99 5.72 2.13 -6.71
CA ASP A 99 4.29 2.02 -6.95
C ASP A 99 3.56 3.12 -6.17
N ALA A 100 2.52 3.66 -6.77
CA ALA A 100 1.84 4.85 -6.25
C ALA A 100 0.32 4.76 -6.40
N LEU A 101 -0.37 5.48 -5.51
CA LEU A 101 -1.80 5.75 -5.66
C LEU A 101 -1.98 7.21 -6.08
N VAL A 102 -2.62 7.45 -7.22
CA VAL A 102 -2.95 8.78 -7.72
C VAL A 102 -4.44 9.03 -7.57
N ALA A 103 -4.83 10.19 -7.05
CA ALA A 103 -6.22 10.61 -6.94
C ALA A 103 -6.47 11.90 -7.74
N ARG A 104 -7.63 11.99 -8.40
CA ARG A 104 -8.19 13.22 -8.97
C ARG A 104 -9.09 13.86 -7.93
N GLU A 105 -8.60 14.92 -7.30
CA GLU A 105 -9.34 15.65 -6.27
C GLU A 105 -10.33 16.63 -6.89
N ALA A 106 -11.23 17.20 -6.06
CA ALA A 106 -12.03 18.34 -6.49
C ALA A 106 -11.11 19.52 -6.83
N ASP A 107 -11.51 20.30 -7.83
CA ASP A 107 -10.79 21.50 -8.22
C ASP A 107 -10.71 22.49 -7.03
N ALA A 108 -9.68 23.32 -7.02
CA ALA A 108 -9.60 24.42 -6.09
C ALA A 108 -10.76 25.42 -6.31
N ALA A 109 -10.97 26.32 -5.37
CA ALA A 109 -12.07 27.30 -5.45
C ALA A 109 -11.98 28.23 -6.68
N ASP A 110 -10.78 28.43 -7.21
CA ASP A 110 -10.52 29.20 -8.44
C ASP A 110 -10.64 28.35 -9.71
N GLY A 111 -11.05 27.08 -9.61
CA GLY A 111 -11.17 26.14 -10.72
C GLY A 111 -9.86 25.43 -11.11
N THR A 112 -8.77 25.63 -10.36
CA THR A 112 -7.50 24.97 -10.64
C THR A 112 -7.61 23.44 -10.43
N PRO A 113 -7.29 22.61 -11.45
CA PRO A 113 -7.29 21.15 -11.32
C PRO A 113 -6.28 20.66 -10.28
N ARG A 114 -6.69 19.68 -9.46
CA ARG A 114 -5.88 19.12 -8.38
C ARG A 114 -5.78 17.61 -8.49
N MET A 115 -4.56 17.12 -8.40
CA MET A 115 -4.21 15.72 -8.28
C MET A 115 -3.42 15.51 -6.99
N SER A 116 -3.52 14.34 -6.39
CA SER A 116 -2.62 13.94 -5.31
C SER A 116 -1.99 12.58 -5.61
N MET A 117 -0.82 12.34 -5.02
CA MET A 117 -0.11 11.08 -5.16
C MET A 117 0.43 10.64 -3.81
N VAL A 118 0.19 9.36 -3.47
CA VAL A 118 0.80 8.69 -2.31
C VAL A 118 1.85 7.73 -2.82
N VAL A 119 3.07 7.82 -2.26
CA VAL A 119 4.25 7.03 -2.63
C VAL A 119 4.87 6.37 -1.41
N ASN A 120 5.67 5.31 -1.60
CA ASN A 120 6.31 4.61 -0.50
C ASN A 120 7.36 5.48 0.21
N ALA A 121 7.44 5.33 1.53
CA ALA A 121 8.34 6.10 2.38
C ALA A 121 9.81 5.98 1.94
N SER A 122 10.27 4.76 1.63
CA SER A 122 11.64 4.49 1.17
C SER A 122 11.98 5.14 -0.16
N ASN A 123 10.98 5.40 -1.00
CA ASN A 123 11.15 5.88 -2.37
C ASN A 123 10.80 7.35 -2.53
N ARG A 124 10.18 7.98 -1.50
CA ARG A 124 9.69 9.37 -1.55
C ARG A 124 10.73 10.34 -2.11
N GLY A 125 11.95 10.34 -1.56
CA GLY A 125 12.99 11.30 -1.97
C GLY A 125 13.29 11.20 -3.46
N ARG A 126 13.57 10.00 -3.96
CA ARG A 126 13.90 9.81 -5.38
C ARG A 126 12.71 10.06 -6.31
N VAL A 127 11.47 9.72 -5.88
CA VAL A 127 10.28 10.01 -6.70
C VAL A 127 10.04 11.52 -6.80
N VAL A 128 10.19 12.26 -5.69
CA VAL A 128 10.07 13.71 -5.67
C VAL A 128 11.13 14.34 -6.59
N GLU A 129 12.39 13.95 -6.44
CA GLU A 129 13.50 14.45 -7.28
C GLU A 129 13.27 14.15 -8.77
N TRP A 130 12.84 12.91 -9.07
CA TRP A 130 12.56 12.49 -10.43
C TRP A 130 11.40 13.28 -11.06
N LEU A 131 10.31 13.50 -10.33
CA LEU A 131 9.18 14.32 -10.77
C LEU A 131 9.57 15.79 -10.95
N GLN A 132 10.32 16.37 -9.99
CA GLN A 132 10.80 17.75 -10.07
C GLN A 132 11.69 17.99 -11.29
N SER A 133 12.56 17.02 -11.64
CA SER A 133 13.41 17.11 -12.83
C SER A 133 12.63 17.15 -14.16
N ARG A 134 11.34 16.80 -14.14
CA ARG A 134 10.44 16.75 -15.30
C ARG A 134 9.28 17.73 -15.20
N LEU A 135 9.31 18.60 -14.19
CA LEU A 135 8.28 19.61 -14.00
C LEU A 135 8.31 20.62 -15.15
N PRO A 136 7.19 20.88 -15.84
CA PRO A 136 7.15 21.87 -16.90
C PRO A 136 7.37 23.29 -16.33
N ALA A 137 7.89 24.19 -17.16
CA ALA A 137 8.20 25.56 -16.76
C ALA A 137 6.98 26.37 -16.27
N ALA A 138 5.78 25.97 -16.66
CA ALA A 138 4.51 26.61 -16.26
C ALA A 138 3.35 25.63 -16.28
N GLY A 139 2.26 25.98 -15.60
CA GLY A 139 0.98 25.26 -15.65
C GLY A 139 0.88 24.02 -14.74
N VAL A 140 1.93 23.66 -14.02
CA VAL A 140 1.93 22.58 -13.01
C VAL A 140 2.77 22.99 -11.81
N SER A 141 2.26 22.80 -10.62
CA SER A 141 3.02 22.84 -9.38
C SER A 141 3.09 21.45 -8.74
N LEU A 142 4.20 21.15 -8.09
CA LEU A 142 4.42 19.93 -7.33
C LEU A 142 4.90 20.32 -5.92
N VAL A 143 4.14 19.92 -4.91
CA VAL A 143 4.46 20.20 -3.50
C VAL A 143 4.45 18.89 -2.72
N ASP A 144 5.52 18.61 -2.01
CA ASP A 144 5.59 17.52 -1.05
C ASP A 144 4.96 17.95 0.28
N ARG A 145 3.80 17.36 0.60
CA ARG A 145 3.00 17.64 1.81
C ARG A 145 3.22 16.62 2.93
N THR A 146 4.24 15.80 2.81
CA THR A 146 4.49 14.69 3.75
C THR A 146 4.61 15.16 5.20
N PHE A 147 5.26 16.28 5.43
CA PHE A 147 5.43 16.80 6.80
C PHE A 147 4.33 17.77 7.25
N ASP A 148 3.55 18.28 6.31
CA ASP A 148 2.42 19.19 6.61
C ASP A 148 1.15 18.43 6.97
N THR A 149 1.12 17.11 6.73
CA THR A 149 -0.05 16.28 6.91
C THR A 149 0.28 14.99 7.66
N ALA A 150 -0.75 14.33 8.19
CA ALA A 150 -0.71 12.95 8.63
C ALA A 150 -1.62 12.08 7.75
N MET A 151 -1.35 10.79 7.72
CA MET A 151 -2.20 9.82 7.02
C MET A 151 -2.55 8.69 7.96
N ILE A 152 -3.85 8.47 8.17
CA ILE A 152 -4.41 7.49 9.09
C ILE A 152 -5.25 6.49 8.27
N ALA A 153 -4.89 5.20 8.31
CA ALA A 153 -5.68 4.15 7.70
C ALA A 153 -6.58 3.48 8.75
N VAL A 154 -7.88 3.41 8.49
CA VAL A 154 -8.85 2.68 9.32
C VAL A 154 -9.42 1.57 8.46
N GLN A 155 -9.17 0.32 8.84
CA GLN A 155 -9.40 -0.85 7.99
C GLN A 155 -10.16 -1.93 8.76
N GLY A 156 -11.11 -2.60 8.12
CA GLY A 156 -11.89 -3.69 8.70
C GLY A 156 -13.40 -3.51 8.46
N PRO A 157 -14.22 -4.50 8.82
CA PRO A 157 -15.67 -4.51 8.54
C PRO A 157 -16.42 -3.29 9.09
N LEU A 158 -15.98 -2.72 10.20
CA LEU A 158 -16.62 -1.57 10.86
C LEU A 158 -15.94 -0.22 10.54
N ALA A 159 -14.84 -0.22 9.79
CA ALA A 159 -14.00 0.95 9.58
C ALA A 159 -14.75 2.14 8.98
N VAL A 160 -15.47 1.91 7.88
CA VAL A 160 -16.22 2.96 7.16
C VAL A 160 -17.31 3.54 8.05
N GLU A 161 -18.05 2.69 8.79
CA GLU A 161 -19.11 3.11 9.70
C GLU A 161 -18.57 3.96 10.86
N ILE A 162 -17.44 3.54 11.46
CA ILE A 162 -16.81 4.31 12.56
C ILE A 162 -16.40 5.70 12.07
N VAL A 163 -15.72 5.79 10.94
CA VAL A 163 -15.27 7.07 10.39
C VAL A 163 -16.45 7.93 9.95
N CYS A 164 -17.47 7.32 9.32
CA CYS A 164 -18.69 8.02 8.93
C CYS A 164 -19.44 8.60 10.13
N GLY A 165 -19.44 7.89 11.27
CA GLY A 165 -20.04 8.38 12.52
C GLY A 165 -19.39 9.66 13.07
N LEU A 166 -18.10 9.88 12.75
CA LEU A 166 -17.35 11.08 13.14
C LEU A 166 -17.40 12.20 12.10
N ALA A 167 -17.94 11.93 10.93
CA ALA A 167 -18.06 12.93 9.88
C ALA A 167 -19.22 13.92 10.17
N ALA A 168 -19.06 15.13 9.68
CA ALA A 168 -20.14 16.10 9.67
C ALA A 168 -21.38 15.53 8.93
N ASP A 169 -22.58 15.84 9.39
CA ASP A 169 -23.83 15.28 8.86
C ASP A 169 -23.95 15.46 7.33
N ALA A 170 -23.53 16.62 6.82
CA ALA A 170 -23.52 16.91 5.39
C ALA A 170 -22.55 16.04 4.58
N ASP A 171 -21.54 15.46 5.22
CA ASP A 171 -20.49 14.67 4.56
C ASP A 171 -20.74 13.16 4.62
N ARG A 172 -21.53 12.68 5.61
CA ARG A 172 -21.83 11.25 5.78
C ARG A 172 -22.35 10.56 4.51
N PRO A 173 -23.31 11.17 3.75
CA PRO A 173 -23.78 10.52 2.52
C PRO A 173 -22.67 10.31 1.49
N ARG A 174 -21.72 11.26 1.37
CA ARG A 174 -20.61 11.16 0.43
C ARG A 174 -19.63 10.07 0.83
N ILE A 175 -19.29 9.96 2.12
CA ILE A 175 -18.39 8.90 2.63
C ILE A 175 -19.02 7.53 2.43
N ASN A 176 -20.30 7.35 2.77
CA ASN A 176 -21.00 6.07 2.60
C ASN A 176 -21.14 5.65 1.14
N ALA A 177 -21.26 6.61 0.22
CA ALA A 177 -21.40 6.35 -1.22
C ALA A 177 -20.06 5.99 -1.90
N LEU A 178 -18.92 6.21 -1.25
CA LEU A 178 -17.62 5.88 -1.84
C LEU A 178 -17.54 4.39 -2.18
N LYS A 179 -17.07 4.10 -3.38
CA LYS A 179 -16.68 2.76 -3.82
C LYS A 179 -15.17 2.61 -3.71
N ASN A 180 -14.69 1.38 -3.78
CA ASN A 180 -13.24 1.12 -3.81
C ASN A 180 -12.55 1.97 -4.87
N TYR A 181 -11.40 2.53 -4.53
CA TYR A 181 -10.64 3.47 -5.35
C TYR A 181 -11.42 4.75 -5.69
N GLN A 182 -12.20 5.24 -4.71
CA GLN A 182 -12.77 6.58 -4.75
C GLN A 182 -12.34 7.41 -3.55
N SER A 183 -12.32 8.73 -3.72
CA SER A 183 -11.95 9.71 -2.69
C SER A 183 -12.98 10.84 -2.60
N THR A 184 -13.02 11.49 -1.45
CA THR A 184 -13.82 12.70 -1.22
C THR A 184 -13.15 13.55 -0.14
N SER A 185 -13.42 14.84 -0.15
CA SER A 185 -13.13 15.70 1.00
C SER A 185 -14.30 15.63 1.97
N ALA A 186 -14.02 15.61 3.27
CA ALA A 186 -15.01 15.59 4.32
C ALA A 186 -14.46 16.26 5.59
N ASN A 187 -15.34 16.69 6.48
CA ASN A 187 -14.96 17.08 7.83
C ASN A 187 -15.14 15.86 8.74
N VAL A 188 -14.06 15.36 9.32
CA VAL A 188 -14.04 14.20 10.23
C VAL A 188 -13.54 14.65 11.59
N ALA A 189 -14.31 14.40 12.63
CA ALA A 189 -14.04 14.86 14.01
C ALA A 189 -13.77 16.38 14.11
N GLY A 190 -14.45 17.19 13.30
CA GLY A 190 -14.26 18.63 13.25
C GLY A 190 -13.08 19.11 12.40
N VAL A 191 -12.34 18.20 11.76
CA VAL A 191 -11.12 18.50 10.99
C VAL A 191 -11.34 18.23 9.49
N PRO A 192 -10.95 19.16 8.59
CA PRO A 192 -10.94 18.90 7.16
C PRO A 192 -10.01 17.72 6.82
N ALA A 193 -10.53 16.75 6.10
CA ALA A 193 -9.81 15.55 5.69
C ALA A 193 -10.03 15.24 4.22
N ALA A 194 -9.00 14.76 3.53
CA ALA A 194 -9.14 14.04 2.27
C ALA A 194 -9.23 12.54 2.60
N GLY A 195 -10.36 11.92 2.28
CA GLY A 195 -10.62 10.51 2.56
C GLY A 195 -10.69 9.69 1.28
N SER A 196 -10.06 8.53 1.24
CA SER A 196 -10.19 7.58 0.14
C SER A 196 -10.63 6.21 0.65
N ARG A 197 -11.48 5.51 -0.14
CA ARG A 197 -11.84 4.11 0.14
C ARG A 197 -10.80 3.20 -0.51
N THR A 198 -9.66 3.19 0.13
CA THR A 198 -8.43 2.46 -0.24
C THR A 198 -7.85 1.80 1.01
N GLY A 199 -6.86 0.94 0.83
CA GLY A 199 -6.19 0.27 1.92
C GLY A 199 -5.24 -0.82 1.45
N TYR A 200 -4.55 -1.42 2.40
CA TYR A 200 -3.48 -2.39 2.17
C TYR A 200 -3.66 -3.65 3.04
N THR A 201 -4.90 -4.03 3.31
CA THR A 201 -5.24 -5.11 4.24
C THR A 201 -6.09 -6.21 3.64
N GLY A 202 -6.71 -5.96 2.49
CA GLY A 202 -7.74 -6.86 1.93
C GLY A 202 -9.12 -6.68 2.56
N GLU A 203 -9.23 -5.85 3.61
CA GLU A 203 -10.51 -5.44 4.20
C GLU A 203 -11.07 -4.19 3.51
N ASP A 204 -12.31 -3.86 3.84
CA ASP A 204 -12.86 -2.56 3.56
C ASP A 204 -12.26 -1.51 4.50
N GLY A 205 -12.25 -0.25 4.09
CA GLY A 205 -11.72 0.79 4.95
C GLY A 205 -11.52 2.10 4.23
N VAL A 206 -10.98 3.04 4.98
CA VAL A 206 -10.65 4.38 4.48
C VAL A 206 -9.24 4.78 4.92
N GLU A 207 -8.61 5.58 4.10
CA GLU A 207 -7.38 6.27 4.42
C GLU A 207 -7.68 7.77 4.45
N LEU A 208 -7.35 8.42 5.56
CA LEU A 208 -7.61 9.84 5.83
C LEU A 208 -6.30 10.60 5.82
N ILE A 209 -6.22 11.67 5.04
CA ILE A 209 -5.13 12.65 5.09
C ILE A 209 -5.67 13.89 5.78
N VAL A 210 -5.04 14.29 6.89
CA VAL A 210 -5.42 15.42 7.74
C VAL A 210 -4.22 16.33 7.98
N PRO A 211 -4.41 17.60 8.39
CA PRO A 211 -3.30 18.46 8.83
C PRO A 211 -2.50 17.80 9.95
N ALA A 212 -1.17 17.94 9.92
CA ALA A 212 -0.27 17.30 10.87
C ALA A 212 -0.59 17.67 12.33
N GLU A 213 -0.91 18.93 12.58
CA GLU A 213 -1.26 19.46 13.90
C GLU A 213 -2.57 18.91 14.45
N ALA A 214 -3.48 18.42 13.60
CA ALA A 214 -4.74 17.81 13.98
C ALA A 214 -4.67 16.28 14.11
N ALA A 215 -3.54 15.67 13.77
CA ALA A 215 -3.40 14.22 13.67
C ALA A 215 -3.79 13.48 14.95
N THR A 216 -3.26 13.93 16.11
CA THR A 216 -3.53 13.30 17.41
C THR A 216 -5.00 13.40 17.79
N ALA A 217 -5.63 14.56 17.58
CA ALA A 217 -7.04 14.74 17.90
C ALA A 217 -7.95 13.84 17.04
N VAL A 218 -7.67 13.73 15.74
CA VAL A 218 -8.43 12.82 14.86
C VAL A 218 -8.19 11.36 15.21
N TRP A 219 -6.93 10.98 15.50
CA TRP A 219 -6.57 9.63 15.94
C TRP A 219 -7.33 9.22 17.20
N GLU A 220 -7.31 10.06 18.23
CA GLU A 220 -7.99 9.80 19.51
C GLU A 220 -9.51 9.78 19.36
N ALA A 221 -10.10 10.65 18.52
CA ALA A 221 -11.52 10.62 18.23
C ALA A 221 -11.96 9.31 17.56
N ILE A 222 -11.18 8.81 16.59
CA ILE A 222 -11.46 7.53 15.94
C ILE A 222 -11.31 6.39 16.95
N LEU A 223 -10.27 6.40 17.77
CA LEU A 223 -10.03 5.40 18.79
C LEU A 223 -11.17 5.37 19.82
N ALA A 224 -11.59 6.53 20.33
CA ALA A 224 -12.68 6.64 21.29
C ALA A 224 -14.01 6.13 20.73
N ALA A 225 -14.33 6.44 19.47
CA ALA A 225 -15.55 5.97 18.81
C ALA A 225 -15.51 4.47 18.47
N GLY A 226 -14.34 3.95 18.14
CA GLY A 226 -14.18 2.60 17.62
C GLY A 226 -13.84 1.54 18.69
N SER A 227 -13.10 1.90 19.77
CA SER A 227 -12.66 0.92 20.78
C SER A 227 -13.79 0.15 21.45
N PRO A 228 -14.95 0.75 21.80
CA PRO A 228 -16.09 0.00 22.34
C PRO A 228 -16.64 -1.04 21.36
N ARG A 229 -16.26 -0.95 20.09
CA ARG A 229 -16.69 -1.82 18.99
C ARG A 229 -15.58 -2.77 18.52
N GLY A 230 -14.44 -2.78 19.21
CA GLY A 230 -13.30 -3.65 18.91
C GLY A 230 -12.25 -3.07 17.96
N LEU A 231 -12.28 -1.76 17.68
CA LEU A 231 -11.20 -1.08 16.97
C LEU A 231 -9.97 -0.97 17.88
N VAL A 232 -8.79 -1.30 17.34
CA VAL A 232 -7.52 -1.15 18.04
C VAL A 232 -6.51 -0.39 17.19
N ALA A 233 -5.53 0.24 17.84
CA ALA A 233 -4.34 0.73 17.17
C ALA A 233 -3.47 -0.47 16.75
N CYS A 234 -2.95 -0.43 15.53
CA CYS A 234 -2.19 -1.51 14.92
C CYS A 234 -0.83 -0.99 14.43
N GLY A 235 0.21 -1.80 14.61
CA GLY A 235 1.54 -1.50 14.11
C GLY A 235 1.83 -2.12 12.75
N LEU A 236 3.07 -1.88 12.28
CA LEU A 236 3.56 -2.37 10.98
C LEU A 236 3.56 -3.90 10.87
N GLY A 237 3.69 -4.62 12.01
CA GLY A 237 3.67 -6.08 12.02
C GLY A 237 2.31 -6.63 11.58
N ALA A 238 1.21 -6.08 12.10
CA ALA A 238 -0.14 -6.46 11.67
C ALA A 238 -0.40 -6.01 10.21
N ARG A 239 0.07 -4.81 9.83
CA ARG A 239 -0.02 -4.34 8.44
C ARG A 239 0.66 -5.30 7.47
N ASP A 240 1.84 -5.84 7.80
CA ASP A 240 2.57 -6.77 6.93
C ASP A 240 1.87 -8.14 6.82
N THR A 241 1.35 -8.69 7.92
CA THR A 241 0.62 -9.96 7.86
C THR A 241 -0.70 -9.83 7.10
N LEU A 242 -1.42 -8.70 7.24
CA LEU A 242 -2.68 -8.42 6.53
C LEU A 242 -2.46 -8.26 5.02
N ARG A 243 -1.46 -7.46 4.60
CA ARG A 243 -1.17 -7.27 3.18
C ARG A 243 -0.73 -8.58 2.53
N LEU A 244 0.06 -9.42 3.25
CA LEU A 244 0.52 -10.72 2.76
C LEU A 244 -0.67 -11.65 2.51
N GLU A 245 -1.62 -11.75 3.45
CA GLU A 245 -2.86 -12.51 3.25
C GLU A 245 -3.67 -11.99 2.06
N ALA A 246 -3.70 -10.67 1.85
CA ALA A 246 -4.35 -10.04 0.70
C ALA A 246 -3.56 -10.20 -0.61
N GLY A 247 -2.39 -10.85 -0.58
CA GLY A 247 -1.53 -11.03 -1.76
C GLY A 247 -0.99 -9.73 -2.36
N MET A 248 -0.96 -8.66 -1.58
CA MET A 248 -0.50 -7.35 -2.04
C MET A 248 1.03 -7.29 -2.02
N PRO A 249 1.68 -6.90 -3.14
CA PRO A 249 3.13 -6.78 -3.20
C PRO A 249 3.61 -5.61 -2.35
N LEU A 250 4.84 -5.71 -1.88
CA LEU A 250 5.57 -4.65 -1.19
C LEU A 250 6.81 -4.27 -2.01
N TYR A 251 7.01 -2.95 -2.22
CA TYR A 251 8.22 -2.47 -2.87
C TYR A 251 9.46 -2.82 -2.02
N GLY A 252 10.48 -3.35 -2.69
CA GLY A 252 11.69 -3.89 -2.06
C GLY A 252 11.65 -5.41 -1.87
N HIS A 253 10.46 -6.02 -1.92
CA HIS A 253 10.26 -7.48 -1.81
C HIS A 253 9.78 -8.09 -3.12
N GLU A 254 8.48 -8.06 -3.40
CA GLU A 254 7.91 -8.54 -4.67
C GLU A 254 8.22 -7.59 -5.82
N LEU A 255 8.01 -6.30 -5.60
CA LEU A 255 8.23 -5.26 -6.60
C LEU A 255 9.58 -4.59 -6.36
N ARG A 256 10.43 -4.58 -7.39
CA ARG A 256 11.79 -4.02 -7.38
C ARG A 256 12.04 -3.21 -8.65
N GLU A 257 13.16 -2.54 -8.71
CA GLU A 257 13.56 -1.71 -9.86
C GLU A 257 13.56 -2.47 -11.20
N ASP A 258 14.02 -3.70 -11.18
CA ASP A 258 14.18 -4.57 -12.36
C ASP A 258 13.00 -5.50 -12.62
N SER A 259 11.95 -5.45 -11.78
CA SER A 259 10.80 -6.36 -11.86
C SER A 259 10.08 -6.31 -13.20
N ASP A 260 9.57 -7.46 -13.63
CA ASP A 260 8.55 -7.58 -14.65
C ASP A 260 7.17 -7.51 -13.97
N PRO A 261 6.41 -6.40 -14.12
CA PRO A 261 5.13 -6.25 -13.45
C PRO A 261 4.05 -7.24 -13.94
N PHE A 262 4.16 -7.76 -15.16
CA PHE A 262 3.23 -8.78 -15.65
C PHE A 262 3.47 -10.13 -14.96
N ALA A 263 4.73 -10.48 -14.71
CA ALA A 263 5.10 -11.65 -13.91
C ALA A 263 4.62 -11.57 -12.45
N LEU A 264 4.47 -10.34 -11.95
CA LEU A 264 3.93 -10.06 -10.61
C LEU A 264 2.39 -10.01 -10.56
N GLY A 265 1.70 -10.09 -11.69
CA GLY A 265 0.25 -9.92 -11.76
C GLY A 265 -0.20 -8.46 -11.64
N LEU A 266 0.69 -7.50 -11.90
CA LEU A 266 0.42 -6.06 -11.82
C LEU A 266 0.07 -5.42 -13.18
N GLY A 267 -0.25 -6.21 -14.19
CA GLY A 267 -0.58 -5.71 -15.53
C GLY A 267 -1.72 -4.67 -15.55
N LEU A 268 -2.65 -4.72 -14.58
CA LEU A 268 -3.70 -3.71 -14.43
C LEU A 268 -3.18 -2.31 -14.08
N ALA A 269 -1.95 -2.18 -13.57
CA ALA A 269 -1.30 -0.91 -13.30
C ALA A 269 -0.67 -0.26 -14.54
N ILE A 270 -0.74 -0.91 -15.71
CA ILE A 270 -0.05 -0.49 -16.93
C ILE A 270 -1.03 -0.42 -18.09
N ASN A 271 -1.05 0.72 -18.77
CA ASN A 271 -1.76 0.90 -20.03
C ASN A 271 -0.72 1.23 -21.11
N LEU A 272 -0.45 0.29 -22.01
CA LEU A 272 0.50 0.47 -23.10
C LEU A 272 -0.16 1.01 -24.38
N GLU A 273 -1.40 0.62 -24.63
CA GLU A 273 -2.09 0.95 -25.86
C GLU A 273 -2.24 2.48 -26.06
N GLY A 274 -1.68 2.98 -27.15
CA GLY A 274 -1.75 4.39 -27.53
C GLY A 274 -1.00 5.36 -26.59
N ARG A 275 -0.11 4.84 -25.71
CA ARG A 275 0.57 5.65 -24.71
C ARG A 275 2.09 5.50 -24.78
N ALA A 276 2.77 6.63 -24.57
CA ALA A 276 4.21 6.68 -24.34
C ALA A 276 4.48 7.29 -22.95
N PHE A 277 5.25 6.60 -22.14
CA PHE A 277 5.73 7.04 -20.83
C PHE A 277 7.13 6.45 -20.60
N PRO A 278 7.93 6.95 -19.67
CA PRO A 278 9.26 6.42 -19.39
C PRO A 278 9.20 4.91 -19.08
N GLY A 279 9.97 4.10 -19.82
CA GLY A 279 9.97 2.64 -19.69
C GLY A 279 8.88 1.89 -20.47
N SER A 280 7.99 2.57 -21.23
CA SER A 280 6.91 1.91 -21.98
C SER A 280 7.40 0.84 -22.95
N GLY A 281 8.53 1.05 -23.64
CA GLY A 281 9.15 0.06 -24.53
C GLY A 281 9.62 -1.19 -23.79
N ARG A 282 10.18 -1.04 -22.57
CA ARG A 282 10.54 -2.17 -21.71
C ARG A 282 9.31 -3.00 -21.33
N PHE A 283 8.23 -2.36 -20.92
CA PHE A 283 7.02 -3.07 -20.53
C PHE A 283 6.31 -3.76 -21.69
N ALA A 284 6.34 -3.17 -22.88
CA ALA A 284 5.89 -3.85 -24.09
C ALA A 284 6.69 -5.14 -24.33
N ALA A 285 8.02 -5.08 -24.21
CA ALA A 285 8.86 -6.27 -24.35
C ALA A 285 8.59 -7.33 -23.26
N CYS A 286 8.25 -6.93 -22.01
CA CYS A 286 7.85 -7.87 -20.97
C CYS A 286 6.51 -8.55 -21.29
N GLN A 287 5.56 -7.81 -21.87
CA GLN A 287 4.26 -8.36 -22.27
C GLN A 287 4.39 -9.39 -23.39
N ASP A 288 5.25 -9.12 -24.38
CA ASP A 288 5.47 -9.99 -25.54
C ASP A 288 6.31 -11.24 -25.21
N ARG A 289 7.17 -11.14 -24.20
CA ARG A 289 8.05 -12.24 -23.75
C ARG A 289 7.80 -12.54 -22.27
N PRO A 290 6.85 -13.44 -21.96
CA PRO A 290 6.54 -13.79 -20.59
C PRO A 290 7.79 -14.21 -19.82
N ALA A 291 7.97 -13.63 -18.63
CA ALA A 291 9.10 -13.95 -17.77
C ALA A 291 9.24 -15.45 -17.49
N GLY A 292 10.46 -15.93 -17.29
CA GLY A 292 10.73 -17.31 -16.90
C GLY A 292 10.19 -17.65 -15.50
N ARG A 293 10.05 -16.64 -14.62
CA ARG A 293 9.48 -16.77 -13.28
C ARG A 293 8.22 -15.92 -13.11
N VAL A 294 7.32 -16.40 -12.27
CA VAL A 294 6.06 -15.70 -11.93
C VAL A 294 5.83 -15.72 -10.42
N ARG A 295 5.09 -14.73 -9.95
CA ARG A 295 4.70 -14.67 -8.55
C ARG A 295 3.58 -15.65 -8.26
N VAL A 296 3.77 -16.42 -7.18
CA VAL A 296 2.76 -17.36 -6.65
C VAL A 296 2.57 -17.18 -5.16
N GLY A 297 1.45 -17.66 -4.65
CA GLY A 297 1.24 -17.93 -3.24
C GLY A 297 1.72 -19.33 -2.88
N LEU A 298 2.29 -19.50 -1.69
CA LEU A 298 2.68 -20.78 -1.11
C LEU A 298 1.99 -20.93 0.25
N ALA A 299 1.22 -21.99 0.43
CA ALA A 299 0.68 -22.39 1.73
C ALA A 299 1.58 -23.49 2.31
N LEU A 300 2.22 -23.24 3.45
CA LEU A 300 3.11 -24.20 4.09
C LEU A 300 2.30 -25.14 5.02
N ASP A 301 2.68 -26.39 5.10
CA ASP A 301 2.04 -27.38 6.00
C ASP A 301 2.51 -27.26 7.45
N SER A 302 3.12 -26.15 7.81
CA SER A 302 3.62 -25.84 9.15
C SER A 302 3.33 -24.40 9.55
N LYS A 303 3.53 -24.08 10.84
CA LYS A 303 3.49 -22.69 11.36
C LYS A 303 4.84 -21.98 11.24
N ARG A 304 5.87 -22.65 10.72
CA ARG A 304 7.21 -22.07 10.55
C ARG A 304 7.22 -21.13 9.35
N SER A 305 7.34 -19.85 9.62
CA SER A 305 7.35 -18.82 8.59
C SER A 305 8.62 -18.89 7.74
N ALA A 306 8.44 -18.91 6.43
CA ALA A 306 9.50 -18.60 5.49
C ALA A 306 9.88 -17.10 5.56
N ARG A 307 11.06 -16.76 5.07
CA ARG A 307 11.54 -15.38 4.96
C ARG A 307 12.05 -15.15 3.54
N GLU A 308 12.16 -13.88 3.19
CA GLU A 308 12.77 -13.49 1.92
C GLU A 308 14.10 -14.21 1.70
N GLY A 309 14.32 -14.63 0.46
CA GLY A 309 15.54 -15.34 0.05
C GLY A 309 15.55 -16.84 0.36
N HIS A 310 14.58 -17.39 1.10
CA HIS A 310 14.52 -18.84 1.28
C HIS A 310 14.26 -19.54 -0.06
N PRO A 311 15.07 -20.60 -0.41
CA PRO A 311 14.89 -21.33 -1.64
C PRO A 311 13.56 -22.08 -1.69
N VAL A 312 12.92 -22.07 -2.87
CA VAL A 312 11.78 -22.93 -3.20
C VAL A 312 12.30 -24.06 -4.07
N MET A 313 11.98 -25.30 -3.70
CA MET A 313 12.54 -26.52 -4.26
C MET A 313 11.47 -27.42 -4.89
N LEU A 314 11.80 -28.07 -5.98
CA LEU A 314 11.10 -29.26 -6.49
C LEU A 314 12.10 -30.43 -6.48
N GLY A 315 11.96 -31.32 -5.50
CA GLY A 315 13.00 -32.32 -5.23
C GLY A 315 14.31 -31.64 -4.82
N ASP A 316 15.36 -31.82 -5.61
CA ASP A 316 16.67 -31.19 -5.37
C ASP A 316 16.94 -29.99 -6.30
N ARG A 317 16.00 -29.67 -7.21
CA ARG A 317 16.07 -28.49 -8.06
C ARG A 317 15.52 -27.26 -7.34
N GLN A 318 16.33 -26.21 -7.25
CA GLN A 318 15.81 -24.92 -6.83
C GLN A 318 15.01 -24.30 -7.99
N VAL A 319 13.74 -24.05 -7.74
CA VAL A 319 12.77 -23.53 -8.73
C VAL A 319 12.33 -22.10 -8.43
N GLY A 320 12.78 -21.50 -7.34
CA GLY A 320 12.39 -20.14 -6.99
C GLY A 320 12.99 -19.64 -5.70
N LEU A 321 12.51 -18.45 -5.31
CA LEU A 321 12.86 -17.79 -4.04
C LEU A 321 11.61 -17.19 -3.41
N VAL A 322 11.50 -17.30 -2.09
CA VAL A 322 10.50 -16.59 -1.30
C VAL A 322 10.81 -15.08 -1.36
N THR A 323 9.79 -14.26 -1.58
CA THR A 323 9.88 -12.80 -1.56
C THR A 323 9.32 -12.21 -0.26
N SER A 324 8.25 -12.78 0.27
CA SER A 324 7.67 -12.44 1.57
C SER A 324 7.09 -13.68 2.22
N GLY A 325 7.12 -13.75 3.54
CA GLY A 325 6.51 -14.87 4.25
C GLY A 325 6.31 -14.61 5.72
N SER A 326 5.18 -15.06 6.25
CA SER A 326 4.81 -14.91 7.66
C SER A 326 3.84 -16.02 8.09
N PHE A 327 3.61 -16.11 9.39
CA PHE A 327 2.44 -16.79 9.92
C PHE A 327 1.19 -15.97 9.60
N SER A 328 0.15 -16.62 9.11
CA SER A 328 -1.17 -16.01 8.85
C SER A 328 -2.07 -16.28 10.05
N PRO A 329 -2.44 -15.25 10.82
CA PRO A 329 -3.38 -15.42 11.94
C PRO A 329 -4.77 -15.84 11.50
N THR A 330 -5.24 -15.43 10.32
CA THR A 330 -6.55 -15.80 9.79
C THR A 330 -6.63 -17.27 9.38
N LEU A 331 -5.55 -17.80 8.76
CA LEU A 331 -5.52 -19.16 8.21
C LEU A 331 -4.88 -20.19 9.16
N ASP A 332 -4.35 -19.74 10.30
CA ASP A 332 -3.60 -20.53 11.30
C ASP A 332 -2.48 -21.39 10.72
N ARG A 333 -1.77 -20.85 9.71
CA ARG A 333 -0.65 -21.51 9.03
C ARG A 333 0.35 -20.50 8.49
N ALA A 334 1.56 -20.96 8.16
CA ALA A 334 2.51 -20.13 7.44
C ALA A 334 2.13 -20.01 5.97
N ILE A 335 2.25 -18.80 5.44
CA ILE A 335 2.07 -18.47 4.02
C ILE A 335 3.27 -17.69 3.51
N ALA A 336 3.54 -17.77 2.21
CA ALA A 336 4.58 -16.99 1.57
C ALA A 336 4.19 -16.59 0.14
N MET A 337 4.69 -15.46 -0.33
CA MET A 337 4.78 -15.16 -1.75
C MET A 337 6.17 -15.52 -2.24
N ALA A 338 6.27 -16.02 -3.46
CA ALA A 338 7.52 -16.43 -4.07
C ALA A 338 7.52 -16.14 -5.58
N MET A 339 8.70 -15.91 -6.13
CA MET A 339 8.96 -15.97 -7.56
C MET A 339 9.44 -17.37 -7.91
N VAL A 340 8.65 -18.11 -8.68
CA VAL A 340 8.99 -19.49 -9.08
C VAL A 340 9.02 -19.65 -10.58
N ASP A 341 9.76 -20.64 -11.06
CA ASP A 341 9.81 -21.01 -12.47
C ASP A 341 8.38 -21.31 -12.97
N ARG A 342 8.06 -20.86 -14.17
CA ARG A 342 6.69 -20.91 -14.71
C ARG A 342 6.15 -22.35 -14.84
N ASP A 343 7.01 -23.32 -15.10
CA ASP A 343 6.65 -24.74 -15.23
C ASP A 343 6.11 -25.37 -13.94
N VAL A 344 6.40 -24.76 -12.78
CA VAL A 344 5.94 -25.24 -11.46
C VAL A 344 4.89 -24.33 -10.82
N ALA A 345 4.43 -23.29 -11.50
CA ALA A 345 3.53 -22.26 -10.94
C ALA A 345 2.05 -22.66 -10.89
N ALA A 346 1.68 -23.84 -11.40
CA ALA A 346 0.29 -24.28 -11.40
C ALA A 346 -0.25 -24.47 -9.97
N HIS A 347 -1.49 -24.04 -9.74
CA HIS A 347 -2.14 -24.23 -8.43
C HIS A 347 -2.22 -25.72 -8.07
N GLY A 348 -1.94 -26.04 -6.82
CA GLY A 348 -1.87 -27.42 -6.32
C GLY A 348 -0.53 -28.09 -6.48
N THR A 349 0.44 -27.46 -7.17
CA THR A 349 1.80 -28.02 -7.27
C THR A 349 2.43 -28.12 -5.88
N ALA A 350 2.90 -29.32 -5.53
CA ALA A 350 3.65 -29.57 -4.31
C ALA A 350 5.11 -29.14 -4.50
N LEU A 351 5.59 -28.31 -3.60
CA LEU A 351 6.95 -27.78 -3.55
C LEU A 351 7.47 -27.88 -2.10
N ASP A 352 8.74 -27.63 -1.90
CA ASP A 352 9.33 -27.44 -0.58
C ASP A 352 9.90 -26.03 -0.46
N VAL A 353 9.82 -25.44 0.74
CA VAL A 353 10.59 -24.25 1.11
C VAL A 353 11.73 -24.68 2.05
N LEU A 354 12.95 -24.35 1.69
CA LEU A 354 14.12 -24.68 2.53
C LEU A 354 14.29 -23.64 3.63
N ILE A 355 13.98 -24.02 4.87
CA ILE A 355 14.10 -23.14 6.04
C ILE A 355 15.14 -23.71 6.99
N ARG A 356 16.29 -23.03 7.15
CA ARG A 356 17.40 -23.50 8.02
C ARG A 356 17.76 -24.97 7.70
N ASP A 357 18.01 -25.24 6.43
CA ASP A 357 18.40 -26.56 5.91
C ASP A 357 17.34 -27.68 6.05
N ALA A 358 16.13 -27.36 6.46
CA ALA A 358 15.01 -28.29 6.56
C ALA A 358 13.96 -27.97 5.48
N LYS A 359 13.59 -28.96 4.67
CA LYS A 359 12.50 -28.87 3.72
C LYS A 359 11.17 -28.75 4.48
N GLN A 360 10.39 -27.73 4.17
CA GLN A 360 9.03 -27.52 4.65
C GLN A 360 8.08 -27.67 3.47
N ALA A 361 7.23 -28.67 3.51
CA ALA A 361 6.24 -28.89 2.45
C ALA A 361 5.36 -27.66 2.27
N ALA A 362 5.11 -27.30 1.02
CA ALA A 362 4.30 -26.18 0.62
C ALA A 362 3.52 -26.50 -0.64
N THR A 363 2.35 -25.88 -0.79
CA THR A 363 1.52 -26.02 -1.99
C THR A 363 1.34 -24.67 -2.65
N VAL A 364 1.51 -24.63 -3.98
CA VAL A 364 1.17 -23.44 -4.77
C VAL A 364 -0.32 -23.15 -4.67
N THR A 365 -0.67 -21.96 -4.20
CA THR A 365 -2.06 -21.54 -3.95
C THR A 365 -2.39 -20.22 -4.64
N PRO A 366 -3.67 -19.98 -5.00
CA PRO A 366 -4.09 -18.70 -5.57
C PRO A 366 -3.80 -17.52 -4.66
N LEU A 367 -3.54 -16.36 -5.25
CA LEU A 367 -3.56 -15.06 -4.57
C LEU A 367 -4.88 -14.33 -4.88
N PRO A 368 -5.46 -13.61 -3.92
CA PRO A 368 -5.03 -13.49 -2.54
C PRO A 368 -5.30 -14.77 -1.73
N PHE A 369 -4.55 -14.98 -0.63
CA PHE A 369 -4.79 -16.08 0.31
C PHE A 369 -6.10 -15.92 1.09
N TYR A 370 -6.43 -14.67 1.40
CA TYR A 370 -7.65 -14.27 2.11
C TYR A 370 -8.49 -13.35 1.21
N ARG A 371 -9.79 -13.62 1.16
CA ARG A 371 -10.80 -12.73 0.57
C ARG A 371 -11.88 -12.49 1.62
N ARG A 372 -12.24 -11.24 1.85
CA ARG A 372 -13.40 -10.95 2.67
C ARG A 372 -14.68 -11.53 2.02
N SER A 373 -15.55 -12.10 2.83
CA SER A 373 -16.88 -12.56 2.43
C SER A 373 -17.81 -11.38 2.17
#